data_fc72a28a8b6c8a00b283c3ee378ea64a
#
_entry.id   fc72a28a8b6c8a00b283c3ee378ea64a
#
_cell.length_a   1.000
_cell.length_b   1.000
_cell.length_c   1.000
_cell.angle_alpha   90.00
_cell.angle_beta   90.00
_cell.angle_gamma   90.00
#
_symmetry.space_group_name_H-M   'P 1'
#
loop_
_entity.id
_entity.type
_entity.pdbx_description
1 polymer ?
#
loop_
_entity_poly.entity_id
_entity_poly.type
_entity_poly.pdbx_seq_one_letter_code
_entity_poly.pdbx_strand_id
1 'polypeptide(L)'
;SSARKVAGTAIHVFSLRSEKSFGVGDFGDLKKLIDWAAKTHQQAVQILPINDTTITHTWMDSYPYNSISIYAFHPMYIDLNQLGKMKDKEALAVFEARRQELNALPQIDYEAVNNAKRAYLKVMFQQTGRKVLASDEFKRFFEENEHWLLPYAAFSYLRDLYGTPDFSQWPEHTEYKAEEIAALCAPDSSCYEEIAFYYYTQYHLHIQLLDAGNYAREKGIIFKGDIPIGISRNSVEAWIEPYYFNMNGQAGAPPDAFSVNGQNWGFPTYNWEVM
;
A
#
# COMPACT_ATOMS: atom_id res chain seq x y z
N SER A 1 22.08 -3.78 -32.55
CA SER A 1 21.22 -2.75 -31.99
C SER A 1 21.62 -2.56 -30.54
N SER A 2 22.32 -1.51 -30.25
CA SER A 2 22.61 -1.14 -28.89
C SER A 2 21.28 -0.95 -28.15
N ALA A 3 21.03 -1.79 -27.14
CA ALA A 3 19.99 -1.51 -26.19
C ALA A 3 20.27 -0.11 -25.64
N ARG A 4 19.52 0.88 -26.10
CA ARG A 4 19.59 2.21 -25.54
C ARG A 4 19.25 2.04 -24.06
N LYS A 5 20.22 2.31 -23.19
CA LYS A 5 19.94 2.50 -21.78
C LYS A 5 18.84 3.54 -21.69
N VAL A 6 17.66 3.11 -21.27
CA VAL A 6 16.56 4.04 -21.03
C VAL A 6 17.02 4.95 -19.90
N ALA A 7 17.23 6.22 -20.20
CA ALA A 7 17.60 7.20 -19.20
C ALA A 7 16.42 7.36 -18.24
N GLY A 8 16.63 7.04 -16.97
CA GLY A 8 15.61 7.06 -15.96
C GLY A 8 16.18 7.28 -14.57
N THR A 9 15.33 7.62 -13.65
CA THR A 9 15.65 7.88 -12.25
C THR A 9 14.93 6.85 -11.39
N ALA A 10 15.66 6.25 -10.43
CA ALA A 10 15.07 5.42 -9.39
C ALA A 10 14.84 6.29 -8.15
N ILE A 11 13.63 6.29 -7.62
CA ILE A 11 13.27 7.19 -6.54
C ILE A 11 12.32 6.56 -5.52
N HIS A 12 12.49 6.94 -4.26
CA HIS A 12 11.53 6.65 -3.20
C HIS A 12 10.36 7.64 -3.27
N VAL A 13 9.13 7.15 -3.33
CA VAL A 13 7.94 8.00 -3.36
C VAL A 13 7.89 8.91 -2.12
N PHE A 14 8.26 8.40 -0.95
CA PHE A 14 8.23 9.19 0.28
C PHE A 14 9.09 10.46 0.18
N SER A 15 10.12 10.48 -0.66
CA SER A 15 11.01 11.63 -0.82
C SER A 15 10.43 12.74 -1.71
N LEU A 16 9.27 12.52 -2.33
CA LEU A 16 8.62 13.46 -3.25
C LEU A 16 7.77 14.52 -2.54
N ARG A 17 7.93 14.70 -1.26
CA ARG A 17 7.14 15.63 -0.46
C ARG A 17 7.08 17.02 -1.09
N SER A 18 5.87 17.55 -1.23
CA SER A 18 5.57 18.87 -1.79
C SER A 18 4.67 19.67 -0.86
N GLU A 19 4.29 20.88 -1.24
CA GLU A 19 3.45 21.77 -0.42
C GLU A 19 2.11 21.14 -0.01
N LYS A 20 1.52 20.33 -0.87
CA LYS A 20 0.20 19.71 -0.64
C LYS A 20 0.29 18.33 0.01
N SER A 21 1.48 17.82 0.23
CA SER A 21 1.69 16.52 0.86
C SER A 21 1.30 16.56 2.34
N PHE A 22 1.07 15.39 2.89
CA PHE A 22 0.73 15.24 4.30
C PHE A 22 1.96 14.74 5.08
N GLY A 23 3.05 15.48 5.00
CA GLY A 23 4.30 15.17 5.71
C GLY A 23 5.17 14.10 5.05
N VAL A 24 4.75 13.53 3.93
CA VAL A 24 5.46 12.49 3.18
C VAL A 24 5.06 12.60 1.71
N GLY A 25 5.96 12.25 0.80
CA GLY A 25 5.60 12.12 -0.61
C GLY A 25 4.57 11.01 -0.81
N ASP A 26 3.61 11.25 -1.67
CA ASP A 26 2.48 10.35 -1.92
C ASP A 26 2.21 10.15 -3.41
N PHE A 27 1.19 9.38 -3.74
CA PHE A 27 0.85 9.08 -5.14
C PHE A 27 0.38 10.31 -5.92
N GLY A 28 -0.14 11.33 -5.25
CA GLY A 28 -0.43 12.62 -5.90
C GLY A 28 0.83 13.34 -6.37
N ASP A 29 1.94 13.15 -5.68
CA ASP A 29 3.23 13.75 -6.06
C ASP A 29 3.87 13.06 -7.26
N LEU A 30 3.43 11.86 -7.64
CA LEU A 30 3.96 11.15 -8.80
C LEU A 30 3.72 11.89 -10.09
N LYS A 31 2.60 12.58 -10.26
CA LYS A 31 2.35 13.37 -11.47
C LYS A 31 3.34 14.52 -11.62
N LYS A 32 3.75 15.12 -10.53
CA LYS A 32 4.80 16.17 -10.53
C LYS A 32 6.16 15.59 -10.95
N LEU A 33 6.48 14.40 -10.47
CA LEU A 33 7.68 13.68 -10.87
C LEU A 33 7.67 13.37 -12.36
N ILE A 34 6.53 12.91 -12.87
CA ILE A 34 6.36 12.58 -14.29
C ILE A 34 6.51 13.84 -15.14
N ASP A 35 5.94 14.96 -14.72
CA ASP A 35 6.11 16.26 -15.40
C ASP A 35 7.57 16.68 -15.45
N TRP A 36 8.28 16.53 -14.34
CA TRP A 36 9.70 16.82 -14.26
C TRP A 36 10.51 15.93 -15.21
N ALA A 37 10.21 14.63 -15.22
CA ALA A 37 10.89 13.68 -16.12
C ALA A 37 10.66 14.05 -17.59
N ALA A 38 9.45 14.44 -17.96
CA ALA A 38 9.14 14.87 -19.32
C ALA A 38 9.92 16.14 -19.69
N LYS A 39 9.98 17.13 -18.79
CA LYS A 39 10.71 18.39 -19.01
C LYS A 39 12.23 18.18 -19.14
N THR A 40 12.78 17.21 -18.44
CA THR A 40 14.22 16.92 -18.46
C THR A 40 14.60 15.84 -19.47
N HIS A 41 13.67 15.48 -20.36
CA HIS A 41 13.85 14.50 -21.42
C HIS A 41 14.26 13.11 -20.93
N GLN A 42 13.79 12.74 -19.73
CA GLN A 42 13.93 11.39 -19.25
C GLN A 42 12.89 10.48 -19.91
N GLN A 43 13.26 9.24 -20.16
CA GLN A 43 12.37 8.29 -20.83
C GLN A 43 11.61 7.41 -19.84
N ALA A 44 12.14 7.23 -18.65
CA ALA A 44 11.55 6.37 -17.64
C ALA A 44 11.74 6.91 -16.24
N VAL A 45 10.80 6.56 -15.38
CA VAL A 45 10.87 6.76 -13.94
C VAL A 45 10.62 5.41 -13.28
N GLN A 46 11.49 5.05 -12.35
CA GLN A 46 11.34 3.85 -11.55
C GLN A 46 11.08 4.24 -10.10
N ILE A 47 10.01 3.71 -9.52
CA ILE A 47 9.78 3.89 -8.09
C ILE A 47 10.23 2.66 -7.33
N LEU A 48 10.90 2.91 -6.22
CA LEU A 48 11.37 1.88 -5.31
C LEU A 48 10.18 1.27 -4.55
N PRO A 49 10.34 0.11 -3.89
CA PRO A 49 9.22 -0.64 -3.34
C PRO A 49 8.31 0.20 -2.45
N ILE A 50 7.01 0.08 -2.65
CA ILE A 50 5.96 0.82 -1.94
C ILE A 50 5.01 -0.11 -1.20
N ASN A 51 5.44 -1.32 -0.94
CA ASN A 51 4.62 -2.33 -0.30
C ASN A 51 4.40 -2.04 1.18
N ASP A 52 3.32 -2.59 1.70
CA ASP A 52 2.91 -2.38 3.09
C ASP A 52 3.90 -3.04 4.04
N THR A 53 4.46 -2.23 4.95
CA THR A 53 5.40 -2.65 6.00
C THR A 53 4.82 -2.41 7.40
N THR A 54 3.50 -2.30 7.52
CA THR A 54 2.84 -1.98 8.78
C THR A 54 2.92 -3.15 9.75
N ILE A 55 3.62 -2.94 10.86
CA ILE A 55 3.81 -3.93 11.92
C ILE A 55 2.87 -3.61 13.09
N THR A 56 3.13 -2.55 13.82
CA THR A 56 2.40 -2.18 15.04
C THR A 56 1.91 -0.73 15.04
N HIS A 57 1.91 -0.07 13.90
CA HIS A 57 1.58 1.36 13.76
C HIS A 57 2.53 2.28 14.55
N THR A 58 3.80 1.89 14.63
CA THR A 58 4.87 2.63 15.30
C THR A 58 5.97 2.99 14.31
N TRP A 59 7.02 3.65 14.81
CA TRP A 59 8.20 3.99 14.01
C TRP A 59 8.85 2.77 13.34
N MET A 60 8.65 1.57 13.87
CA MET A 60 9.19 0.32 13.31
C MET A 60 8.64 0.04 11.91
N ASP A 61 7.48 0.58 11.57
CA ASP A 61 6.84 0.40 10.27
C ASP A 61 7.58 1.12 9.14
N SER A 62 8.50 2.03 9.47
CA SER A 62 9.29 2.75 8.48
C SER A 62 10.42 1.92 7.86
N TYR A 63 10.65 0.72 8.37
CA TYR A 63 11.70 -0.16 7.86
C TYR A 63 11.25 -0.78 6.52
N PRO A 64 11.89 -0.42 5.40
CA PRO A 64 11.35 -0.73 4.07
C PRO A 64 11.52 -2.18 3.63
N TYR A 65 12.25 -2.99 4.39
CA TYR A 65 12.59 -4.36 4.01
C TYR A 65 11.72 -5.42 4.67
N ASN A 66 10.73 -5.03 5.48
CA ASN A 66 9.82 -5.93 6.18
C ASN A 66 8.41 -5.84 5.63
N SER A 67 8.24 -6.12 4.34
CA SER A 67 6.91 -6.14 3.73
C SER A 67 6.05 -7.24 4.33
N ILE A 68 4.82 -6.89 4.67
CA ILE A 68 3.81 -7.85 5.13
C ILE A 68 2.98 -8.42 3.99
N SER A 69 3.13 -7.88 2.79
CA SER A 69 2.44 -8.34 1.58
C SER A 69 3.23 -7.92 0.35
N ILE A 70 3.27 -8.79 -0.66
CA ILE A 70 3.85 -8.45 -1.96
C ILE A 70 2.87 -7.68 -2.85
N TYR A 71 1.59 -7.64 -2.49
CA TYR A 71 0.53 -7.03 -3.29
C TYR A 71 0.07 -5.69 -2.75
N ALA A 72 -0.05 -5.58 -1.43
CA ALA A 72 -0.63 -4.41 -0.79
C ALA A 72 0.35 -3.25 -0.75
N PHE A 73 -0.16 -2.05 -1.03
CA PHE A 73 0.62 -0.83 -0.95
C PHE A 73 0.56 -0.21 0.45
N HIS A 74 1.63 0.45 0.84
CA HIS A 74 1.70 1.10 2.13
C HIS A 74 0.71 2.28 2.18
N PRO A 75 -0.17 2.34 3.18
CA PRO A 75 -1.16 3.42 3.28
C PRO A 75 -0.57 4.83 3.35
N MET A 76 0.70 4.97 3.76
CA MET A 76 1.34 6.28 3.81
C MET A 76 1.43 6.97 2.45
N TYR A 77 1.35 6.21 1.36
CA TYR A 77 1.44 6.77 0.00
C TYR A 77 0.11 7.28 -0.55
N ILE A 78 -0.98 7.11 0.20
CA ILE A 78 -2.28 7.60 -0.26
C ILE A 78 -2.28 9.13 -0.30
N ASP A 79 -2.79 9.67 -1.39
CA ASP A 79 -3.09 11.09 -1.49
C ASP A 79 -4.49 11.33 -0.92
N LEU A 80 -4.56 11.87 0.28
CA LEU A 80 -5.82 12.12 0.97
C LEU A 80 -6.72 13.10 0.22
N ASN A 81 -6.12 13.98 -0.60
CA ASN A 81 -6.87 14.97 -1.38
C ASN A 81 -7.74 14.33 -2.46
N GLN A 82 -7.45 13.08 -2.85
CA GLN A 82 -8.21 12.37 -3.89
C GLN A 82 -9.38 11.54 -3.34
N LEU A 83 -9.60 11.56 -2.03
CA LEU A 83 -10.68 10.78 -1.40
C LEU A 83 -12.05 11.49 -1.44
N GLY A 84 -12.09 12.70 -1.95
CA GLY A 84 -13.28 13.53 -1.90
C GLY A 84 -13.25 14.51 -0.72
N LYS A 85 -14.28 15.32 -0.62
CA LYS A 85 -14.37 16.37 0.38
C LYS A 85 -14.88 15.82 1.70
N MET A 86 -14.12 16.04 2.77
CA MET A 86 -14.56 15.70 4.12
C MET A 86 -15.69 16.64 4.56
N LYS A 87 -16.83 16.08 4.94
CA LYS A 87 -18.00 16.85 5.37
C LYS A 87 -17.87 17.40 6.79
N ASP A 88 -17.18 16.69 7.66
CA ASP A 88 -16.90 17.12 9.01
C ASP A 88 -15.85 18.23 9.00
N LYS A 89 -16.32 19.49 9.05
CA LYS A 89 -15.45 20.66 8.93
C LYS A 89 -14.53 20.83 10.14
N GLU A 90 -14.95 20.44 11.32
CA GLU A 90 -14.10 20.51 12.52
C GLU A 90 -12.97 19.51 12.43
N ALA A 91 -13.26 18.27 12.04
CA ALA A 91 -12.24 17.26 11.81
C ALA A 91 -11.28 17.70 10.70
N LEU A 92 -11.79 18.22 9.59
CA LEU A 92 -10.96 18.69 8.49
C LEU A 92 -9.99 19.79 8.93
N ALA A 93 -10.43 20.73 9.74
CA ALA A 93 -9.57 21.79 10.26
C ALA A 93 -8.43 21.23 11.12
N VAL A 94 -8.72 20.26 11.96
CA VAL A 94 -7.69 19.57 12.78
C VAL A 94 -6.67 18.84 11.89
N PHE A 95 -7.15 18.11 10.90
CA PHE A 95 -6.26 17.40 9.96
C PHE A 95 -5.43 18.36 9.12
N GLU A 96 -5.98 19.48 8.67
CA GLU A 96 -5.23 20.47 7.89
C GLU A 96 -4.12 21.12 8.74
N ALA A 97 -4.40 21.45 9.99
CA ALA A 97 -3.39 21.94 10.91
C ALA A 97 -2.28 20.90 11.12
N ARG A 98 -2.66 19.64 11.27
CA ARG A 98 -1.72 18.53 11.41
C ARG A 98 -0.87 18.34 10.15
N ARG A 99 -1.50 18.44 8.98
CA ARG A 99 -0.79 18.36 7.71
C ARG A 99 0.30 19.42 7.61
N GLN A 100 -0.03 20.67 7.90
CA GLN A 100 0.94 21.77 7.87
C GLN A 100 2.09 21.53 8.83
N GLU A 101 1.79 21.11 10.05
CA GLU A 101 2.81 20.80 11.07
C GLU A 101 3.76 19.70 10.60
N LEU A 102 3.23 18.57 10.13
CA LEU A 102 4.02 17.43 9.69
C LEU A 102 4.80 17.75 8.41
N ASN A 103 4.19 18.51 7.50
CA ASN A 103 4.83 18.85 6.23
C ASN A 103 5.94 19.91 6.39
N ALA A 104 5.95 20.65 7.48
CA ALA A 104 6.99 21.61 7.79
C ALA A 104 8.23 20.97 8.45
N LEU A 105 8.14 19.72 8.87
CA LEU A 105 9.27 19.05 9.52
C LEU A 105 10.42 18.84 8.54
N PRO A 106 11.67 19.06 8.95
CA PRO A 106 12.82 18.83 8.07
C PRO A 106 13.02 17.36 7.74
N GLN A 107 12.62 16.47 8.64
CA GLN A 107 12.64 15.03 8.43
C GLN A 107 11.24 14.47 8.60
N ILE A 108 10.95 13.37 7.86
CA ILE A 108 9.65 12.72 7.92
C ILE A 108 9.47 12.04 9.28
N ASP A 109 8.38 12.38 9.96
CA ASP A 109 7.91 11.65 11.13
C ASP A 109 6.91 10.58 10.65
N TYR A 110 7.43 9.38 10.30
CA TYR A 110 6.63 8.31 9.72
C TYR A 110 5.49 7.85 10.62
N GLU A 111 5.75 7.72 11.93
CA GLU A 111 4.71 7.30 12.87
C GLU A 111 3.57 8.31 12.94
N ALA A 112 3.90 9.58 13.10
CA ALA A 112 2.89 10.64 13.16
C ALA A 112 2.11 10.77 11.84
N VAL A 113 2.80 10.68 10.70
CA VAL A 113 2.16 10.72 9.37
C VAL A 113 1.20 9.53 9.21
N ASN A 114 1.65 8.33 9.50
CA ASN A 114 0.84 7.13 9.36
C ASN A 114 -0.39 7.15 10.26
N ASN A 115 -0.22 7.58 11.51
CA ASN A 115 -1.34 7.69 12.45
C ASN A 115 -2.35 8.75 12.01
N ALA A 116 -1.89 9.90 11.53
CA ALA A 116 -2.77 10.96 11.05
C ALA A 116 -3.51 10.56 9.77
N LYS A 117 -2.82 9.94 8.81
CA LYS A 117 -3.46 9.44 7.58
C LYS A 117 -4.48 8.35 7.88
N ARG A 118 -4.15 7.44 8.80
CA ARG A 118 -5.07 6.39 9.22
C ARG A 118 -6.35 6.99 9.83
N ALA A 119 -6.21 7.99 10.69
CA ALA A 119 -7.36 8.66 11.28
C ALA A 119 -8.21 9.37 10.23
N TYR A 120 -7.58 10.05 9.27
CA TYR A 120 -8.26 10.68 8.14
C TYR A 120 -9.02 9.66 7.30
N LEU A 121 -8.36 8.57 6.97
CA LEU A 121 -8.97 7.47 6.20
C LEU A 121 -10.19 6.89 6.91
N LYS A 122 -10.14 6.74 8.22
CA LYS A 122 -11.28 6.24 9.00
C LYS A 122 -12.48 7.19 8.95
N VAL A 123 -12.25 8.50 9.01
CA VAL A 123 -13.31 9.49 8.85
C VAL A 123 -13.93 9.39 7.46
N MET A 124 -13.11 9.31 6.41
CA MET A 124 -13.60 9.18 5.04
C MET A 124 -14.28 7.84 4.80
N PHE A 125 -13.82 6.78 5.41
CA PHE A 125 -14.49 5.47 5.34
C PHE A 125 -15.88 5.53 5.98
N GLN A 126 -16.03 6.19 7.11
CA GLN A 126 -17.35 6.40 7.73
C GLN A 126 -18.27 7.21 6.80
N GLN A 127 -17.71 8.19 6.11
CA GLN A 127 -18.50 9.06 5.22
C GLN A 127 -18.86 8.40 3.90
N THR A 128 -17.92 7.69 3.26
CA THR A 128 -18.05 7.23 1.87
C THR A 128 -17.91 5.72 1.70
N GLY A 129 -17.55 4.99 2.75
CA GLY A 129 -17.21 3.57 2.65
C GLY A 129 -18.32 2.72 2.06
N ARG A 130 -19.54 2.85 2.56
CA ARG A 130 -20.68 2.05 2.07
C ARG A 130 -20.96 2.29 0.59
N LYS A 131 -20.92 3.55 0.17
CA LYS A 131 -21.13 3.92 -1.23
C LYS A 131 -20.03 3.36 -2.12
N VAL A 132 -18.78 3.47 -1.69
CA VAL A 132 -17.62 2.96 -2.44
C VAL A 132 -17.70 1.44 -2.57
N LEU A 133 -17.92 0.74 -1.47
CA LEU A 133 -17.99 -0.73 -1.45
C LEU A 133 -19.16 -1.27 -2.29
N ALA A 134 -20.23 -0.50 -2.45
CA ALA A 134 -21.37 -0.85 -3.27
C ALA A 134 -21.20 -0.48 -4.76
N SER A 135 -20.16 0.26 -5.11
CA SER A 135 -19.93 0.70 -6.49
C SER A 135 -19.49 -0.45 -7.39
N ASP A 136 -19.82 -0.35 -8.67
CA ASP A 136 -19.40 -1.34 -9.67
C ASP A 136 -17.88 -1.36 -9.85
N GLU A 137 -17.25 -0.21 -9.74
CA GLU A 137 -15.80 -0.06 -9.83
C GLU A 137 -15.09 -0.83 -8.71
N PHE A 138 -15.57 -0.68 -7.47
CA PHE A 138 -15.00 -1.42 -6.35
C PHE A 138 -15.26 -2.93 -6.49
N LYS A 139 -16.46 -3.33 -6.87
CA LYS A 139 -16.80 -4.75 -7.05
C LYS A 139 -15.89 -5.42 -8.07
N ARG A 140 -15.59 -4.73 -9.16
CA ARG A 140 -14.65 -5.21 -10.17
C ARG A 140 -13.24 -5.34 -9.60
N PHE A 141 -12.77 -4.32 -8.92
CA PHE A 141 -11.48 -4.34 -8.24
C PHE A 141 -11.38 -5.50 -7.25
N PHE A 142 -12.40 -5.68 -6.43
CA PHE A 142 -12.44 -6.77 -5.46
C PHE A 142 -12.41 -8.13 -6.13
N GLU A 143 -13.21 -8.33 -7.16
CA GLU A 143 -13.24 -9.59 -7.90
C GLU A 143 -11.88 -9.93 -8.52
N GLU A 144 -11.20 -8.95 -9.09
CA GLU A 144 -9.88 -9.13 -9.70
C GLU A 144 -8.76 -9.36 -8.68
N ASN A 145 -8.93 -8.89 -7.45
CA ASN A 145 -7.89 -8.87 -6.43
C ASN A 145 -8.21 -9.69 -5.18
N GLU A 146 -9.35 -10.34 -5.13
CA GLU A 146 -9.83 -11.07 -3.95
C GLU A 146 -8.81 -12.07 -3.41
N HIS A 147 -8.07 -12.73 -4.28
CA HIS A 147 -7.11 -13.77 -3.91
C HIS A 147 -6.03 -13.29 -2.95
N TRP A 148 -5.66 -12.00 -3.00
CA TRP A 148 -4.71 -11.41 -2.07
C TRP A 148 -5.35 -10.40 -1.13
N LEU A 149 -6.37 -9.67 -1.59
CA LEU A 149 -6.97 -8.57 -0.84
C LEU A 149 -7.74 -9.05 0.38
N LEU A 150 -8.51 -10.13 0.24
CA LEU A 150 -9.26 -10.70 1.35
C LEU A 150 -8.34 -11.20 2.46
N PRO A 151 -7.34 -12.06 2.18
CA PRO A 151 -6.44 -12.49 3.24
C PRO A 151 -5.58 -11.35 3.80
N TYR A 152 -5.20 -10.37 2.99
CA TYR A 152 -4.47 -9.19 3.47
C TYR A 152 -5.31 -8.39 4.48
N ALA A 153 -6.56 -8.13 4.15
CA ALA A 153 -7.45 -7.36 5.04
C ALA A 153 -7.75 -8.13 6.33
N ALA A 154 -7.95 -9.44 6.24
CA ALA A 154 -8.12 -10.29 7.42
C ALA A 154 -6.86 -10.28 8.31
N PHE A 155 -5.70 -10.45 7.72
CA PHE A 155 -4.42 -10.38 8.43
C PHE A 155 -4.25 -9.04 9.14
N SER A 156 -4.51 -7.95 8.43
CA SER A 156 -4.36 -6.61 8.96
C SER A 156 -5.31 -6.35 10.13
N TYR A 157 -6.54 -6.81 10.01
CA TYR A 157 -7.52 -6.76 11.10
C TYR A 157 -7.05 -7.55 12.33
N LEU A 158 -6.60 -8.78 12.13
CA LEU A 158 -6.15 -9.66 13.22
C LEU A 158 -4.86 -9.13 13.87
N ARG A 159 -3.93 -8.60 13.07
CA ARG A 159 -2.76 -7.90 13.59
C ARG A 159 -3.14 -6.77 14.53
N ASP A 160 -4.10 -5.94 14.12
CA ASP A 160 -4.55 -4.81 14.92
C ASP A 160 -5.28 -5.28 16.17
N LEU A 161 -6.13 -6.30 16.04
CA LEU A 161 -6.89 -6.87 17.14
C LEU A 161 -5.97 -7.46 18.22
N TYR A 162 -4.94 -8.18 17.80
CA TYR A 162 -4.04 -8.88 18.72
C TYR A 162 -2.73 -8.11 18.98
N GLY A 163 -2.54 -6.97 18.33
CA GLY A 163 -1.40 -6.09 18.58
C GLY A 163 -0.06 -6.60 18.07
N THR A 164 -0.04 -7.58 17.18
CA THR A 164 1.19 -8.15 16.61
C THR A 164 0.95 -8.76 15.24
N PRO A 165 1.90 -8.61 14.28
CA PRO A 165 1.85 -9.33 13.01
C PRO A 165 2.35 -10.77 13.13
N ASP A 166 2.89 -11.14 14.28
CA ASP A 166 3.33 -12.52 14.54
C ASP A 166 2.10 -13.39 14.81
N PHE A 167 1.58 -13.97 13.73
CA PHE A 167 0.36 -14.78 13.78
C PHE A 167 0.53 -16.04 14.64
N SER A 168 1.75 -16.51 14.89
CA SER A 168 1.99 -17.64 15.79
C SER A 168 1.61 -17.32 17.25
N GLN A 169 1.55 -16.03 17.59
CA GLN A 169 1.18 -15.54 18.91
C GLN A 169 -0.31 -15.20 19.05
N TRP A 170 -1.08 -15.29 17.95
CA TRP A 170 -2.50 -14.97 18.00
C TRP A 170 -3.27 -16.04 18.80
N PRO A 171 -4.29 -15.63 19.58
CA PRO A 171 -5.14 -16.59 20.29
C PRO A 171 -5.95 -17.49 19.36
N GLU A 172 -6.32 -16.96 18.17
CA GLU A 172 -7.07 -17.68 17.15
C GLU A 172 -6.47 -17.39 15.78
N HIS A 173 -6.74 -18.24 14.81
CA HIS A 173 -6.31 -18.05 13.41
C HIS A 173 -4.78 -18.08 13.24
N THR A 174 -4.06 -18.79 14.08
CA THR A 174 -2.62 -19.03 13.89
C THR A 174 -2.34 -19.75 12.59
N GLU A 175 -3.26 -20.61 12.17
CA GLU A 175 -3.25 -21.24 10.87
C GLU A 175 -4.28 -20.57 9.95
N TYR A 176 -3.89 -20.30 8.72
CA TYR A 176 -4.80 -19.80 7.71
C TYR A 176 -5.70 -20.94 7.23
N LYS A 177 -6.99 -20.84 7.49
CA LYS A 177 -8.01 -21.74 6.97
C LYS A 177 -8.97 -20.93 6.11
N ALA A 178 -8.96 -21.17 4.81
CA ALA A 178 -9.68 -20.34 3.84
C ALA A 178 -11.16 -20.17 4.19
N GLU A 179 -11.83 -21.25 4.64
CA GLU A 179 -13.24 -21.21 4.99
C GLU A 179 -13.53 -20.35 6.22
N GLU A 180 -12.68 -20.45 7.24
CA GLU A 180 -12.81 -19.65 8.45
C GLU A 180 -12.57 -18.16 8.17
N ILE A 181 -11.56 -17.88 7.35
CA ILE A 181 -11.23 -16.50 7.00
C ILE A 181 -12.31 -15.92 6.08
N ALA A 182 -12.85 -16.69 5.15
CA ALA A 182 -13.98 -16.24 4.34
C ALA A 182 -15.20 -15.89 5.21
N ALA A 183 -15.48 -16.69 6.22
CA ALA A 183 -16.57 -16.42 7.16
C ALA A 183 -16.31 -15.15 7.99
N LEU A 184 -15.09 -14.94 8.43
CA LEU A 184 -14.68 -13.74 9.15
C LEU A 184 -14.87 -12.48 8.29
N CYS A 185 -14.59 -12.59 7.00
CA CYS A 185 -14.66 -11.49 6.04
C CYS A 185 -16.04 -11.34 5.39
N ALA A 186 -17.01 -12.18 5.74
CA ALA A 186 -18.34 -12.10 5.15
C ALA A 186 -19.05 -10.80 5.53
N PRO A 187 -19.89 -10.23 4.65
CA PRO A 187 -20.59 -8.97 4.93
C PRO A 187 -21.46 -8.97 6.19
N ASP A 188 -21.91 -10.14 6.64
CA ASP A 188 -22.69 -10.30 7.86
C ASP A 188 -21.83 -10.53 9.12
N SER A 189 -20.52 -10.60 8.97
CA SER A 189 -19.60 -10.73 10.10
C SER A 189 -19.60 -9.48 10.96
N SER A 190 -19.50 -9.66 12.28
CA SER A 190 -19.47 -8.54 13.24
C SER A 190 -18.25 -7.63 13.05
N CYS A 191 -17.19 -8.11 12.45
CA CYS A 191 -15.96 -7.34 12.19
C CYS A 191 -15.81 -6.92 10.73
N TYR A 192 -16.88 -7.04 9.93
CA TYR A 192 -16.80 -6.73 8.51
C TYR A 192 -16.32 -5.30 8.23
N GLU A 193 -16.83 -4.31 8.98
CA GLU A 193 -16.45 -2.92 8.74
C GLU A 193 -14.95 -2.68 8.97
N GLU A 194 -14.38 -3.28 10.02
CA GLU A 194 -12.96 -3.16 10.31
C GLU A 194 -12.10 -3.81 9.22
N ILE A 195 -12.55 -4.92 8.67
CA ILE A 195 -11.88 -5.60 7.57
C ILE A 195 -12.05 -4.80 6.27
N ALA A 196 -13.26 -4.35 5.98
CA ALA A 196 -13.58 -3.60 4.77
C ALA A 196 -12.87 -2.25 4.70
N PHE A 197 -12.46 -1.69 5.83
CA PHE A 197 -11.61 -0.51 5.89
C PHE A 197 -10.31 -0.73 5.09
N TYR A 198 -9.73 -1.92 5.18
CA TYR A 198 -8.52 -2.27 4.43
C TYR A 198 -8.82 -2.47 2.94
N TYR A 199 -9.99 -2.98 2.58
CA TYR A 199 -10.42 -3.01 1.17
C TYR A 199 -10.51 -1.60 0.59
N TYR A 200 -11.16 -0.71 1.32
CA TYR A 200 -11.36 0.69 0.94
C TYR A 200 -10.03 1.40 0.71
N THR A 201 -9.10 1.25 1.65
CA THR A 201 -7.79 1.88 1.57
C THR A 201 -6.98 1.37 0.38
N GLN A 202 -6.92 0.06 0.18
CA GLN A 202 -6.19 -0.52 -0.95
C GLN A 202 -6.82 -0.18 -2.29
N TYR A 203 -8.14 -0.12 -2.35
CA TYR A 203 -8.85 0.32 -3.55
C TYR A 203 -8.40 1.73 -3.98
N HIS A 204 -8.40 2.67 -3.05
CA HIS A 204 -7.98 4.03 -3.37
C HIS A 204 -6.50 4.11 -3.74
N LEU A 205 -5.64 3.38 -3.06
CA LEU A 205 -4.22 3.33 -3.40
C LEU A 205 -4.00 2.82 -4.83
N HIS A 206 -4.68 1.75 -5.21
CA HIS A 206 -4.56 1.16 -6.53
C HIS A 206 -5.10 2.08 -7.62
N ILE A 207 -6.21 2.76 -7.39
CA ILE A 207 -6.75 3.76 -8.33
C ILE A 207 -5.77 4.91 -8.52
N GLN A 208 -5.21 5.42 -7.44
CA GLN A 208 -4.29 6.55 -7.50
C GLN A 208 -3.00 6.20 -8.25
N LEU A 209 -2.48 5.01 -8.02
CA LEU A 209 -1.29 4.55 -8.73
C LEU A 209 -1.57 4.30 -10.20
N LEU A 210 -2.73 3.70 -10.52
CA LEU A 210 -3.16 3.49 -11.89
C LEU A 210 -3.31 4.82 -12.64
N ASP A 211 -3.90 5.82 -11.99
CA ASP A 211 -4.06 7.16 -12.54
C ASP A 211 -2.69 7.82 -12.83
N ALA A 212 -1.73 7.66 -11.94
CA ALA A 212 -0.37 8.12 -12.17
C ALA A 212 0.30 7.40 -13.35
N GLY A 213 0.09 6.09 -13.47
CA GLY A 213 0.58 5.30 -14.60
C GLY A 213 -0.01 5.75 -15.93
N ASN A 214 -1.31 6.02 -15.97
CA ASN A 214 -1.99 6.56 -17.15
C ASN A 214 -1.43 7.94 -17.53
N TYR A 215 -1.19 8.78 -16.56
CA TYR A 215 -0.60 10.10 -16.76
C TYR A 215 0.80 10.00 -17.36
N ALA A 216 1.63 9.09 -16.84
CA ALA A 216 2.96 8.85 -17.39
C ALA A 216 2.90 8.41 -18.85
N ARG A 217 1.98 7.51 -19.17
CA ARG A 217 1.75 7.05 -20.54
C ARG A 217 1.39 8.17 -21.48
N GLU A 218 0.49 9.06 -21.07
CA GLU A 218 0.12 10.24 -21.84
C GLU A 218 1.30 11.16 -22.11
N LYS A 219 2.24 11.24 -21.19
CA LYS A 219 3.46 12.04 -21.30
C LYS A 219 4.60 11.30 -22.00
N GLY A 220 4.40 10.06 -22.42
CA GLY A 220 5.45 9.25 -23.06
C GLY A 220 6.56 8.81 -22.12
N ILE A 221 6.29 8.75 -20.82
CA ILE A 221 7.22 8.30 -19.79
C ILE A 221 6.92 6.86 -19.42
N ILE A 222 7.95 6.03 -19.42
CA ILE A 222 7.87 4.65 -18.90
C ILE A 222 7.89 4.73 -17.38
N PHE A 223 6.85 4.19 -16.76
CA PHE A 223 6.68 4.23 -15.32
C PHE A 223 6.74 2.82 -14.76
N LYS A 224 7.79 2.53 -13.98
CA LYS A 224 8.06 1.20 -13.44
C LYS A 224 8.11 1.23 -11.92
N GLY A 225 7.66 0.15 -11.31
CA GLY A 225 7.82 -0.06 -9.88
C GLY A 225 8.66 -1.29 -9.58
N ASP A 226 9.36 -1.24 -8.46
CA ASP A 226 10.09 -2.38 -7.95
C ASP A 226 9.20 -3.24 -7.06
N ILE A 227 9.44 -4.54 -7.09
CA ILE A 227 8.88 -5.47 -6.11
C ILE A 227 9.69 -5.40 -4.82
N PRO A 228 9.10 -5.75 -3.66
CA PRO A 228 9.84 -5.71 -2.41
C PRO A 228 11.01 -6.68 -2.41
N ILE A 229 12.11 -6.26 -1.78
CA ILE A 229 13.34 -7.04 -1.71
C ILE A 229 13.18 -8.27 -0.81
N GLY A 230 12.33 -8.18 0.22
CA GLY A 230 12.08 -9.27 1.12
C GLY A 230 10.69 -9.20 1.71
N ILE A 231 10.23 -10.34 2.16
CA ILE A 231 8.92 -10.49 2.81
C ILE A 231 9.15 -10.99 4.23
N SER A 232 8.49 -10.34 5.17
CA SER A 232 8.62 -10.68 6.58
C SER A 232 8.14 -12.11 6.86
N ARG A 233 8.77 -12.77 7.82
CA ARG A 233 8.23 -14.01 8.41
C ARG A 233 6.81 -13.79 8.95
N ASN A 234 6.51 -12.59 9.39
CA ASN A 234 5.21 -12.17 9.91
C ASN A 234 4.46 -11.41 8.82
N SER A 235 4.11 -12.12 7.75
CA SER A 235 3.44 -11.57 6.57
C SER A 235 2.22 -12.39 6.20
N VAL A 236 1.39 -11.83 5.33
CA VAL A 236 0.22 -12.51 4.77
C VAL A 236 0.65 -13.79 4.04
N GLU A 237 1.71 -13.70 3.24
CA GLU A 237 2.22 -14.85 2.47
C GLU A 237 2.71 -15.97 3.38
N ALA A 238 3.40 -15.63 4.46
CA ALA A 238 3.85 -16.62 5.44
C ALA A 238 2.68 -17.28 6.19
N TRP A 239 1.62 -16.51 6.43
CA TRP A 239 0.41 -16.99 7.08
C TRP A 239 -0.36 -17.98 6.20
N ILE A 240 -0.46 -17.67 4.92
CA ILE A 240 -1.16 -18.53 3.93
C ILE A 240 -0.34 -19.78 3.61
N GLU A 241 0.97 -19.63 3.46
CA GLU A 241 1.90 -20.69 3.03
C GLU A 241 3.06 -20.90 4.00
N PRO A 242 2.78 -21.29 5.27
CA PRO A 242 3.83 -21.40 6.28
C PRO A 242 4.87 -22.47 5.93
N TYR A 243 4.46 -23.55 5.27
CA TYR A 243 5.38 -24.61 4.84
C TYR A 243 6.45 -24.06 3.90
N TYR A 244 6.05 -23.22 2.96
CA TYR A 244 6.98 -22.61 2.02
C TYR A 244 8.02 -21.77 2.75
N PHE A 245 7.59 -20.97 3.73
CA PHE A 245 8.51 -20.16 4.53
C PHE A 245 9.44 -20.99 5.40
N ASN A 246 8.96 -22.09 5.95
CA ASN A 246 9.79 -23.01 6.75
C ASN A 246 10.86 -23.69 5.89
N MET A 247 10.56 -23.98 4.63
CA MET A 247 11.51 -24.63 3.71
C MET A 247 12.51 -23.65 3.11
N ASN A 248 12.07 -22.42 2.80
CA ASN A 248 12.83 -21.47 2.02
C ASN A 248 13.24 -20.25 2.83
N GLY A 249 12.68 -20.07 4.03
CA GLY A 249 12.83 -18.82 4.63
C GLY A 249 12.86 -18.66 6.08
N GLN A 250 13.62 -17.69 6.32
CA GLN A 250 13.69 -16.99 7.56
C GLN A 250 13.30 -15.54 7.26
N ALA A 251 12.90 -14.79 8.29
CA ALA A 251 12.79 -13.36 8.18
C ALA A 251 14.10 -12.80 7.61
N GLY A 252 14.02 -12.06 6.55
CA GLY A 252 15.21 -11.63 5.81
C GLY A 252 15.83 -12.71 4.93
N ALA A 253 15.03 -13.64 4.43
CA ALA A 253 15.47 -14.65 3.46
C ALA A 253 16.24 -14.00 2.30
N PRO A 254 17.20 -14.74 1.68
CA PRO A 254 17.97 -14.18 0.57
C PRO A 254 17.05 -13.59 -0.50
N PRO A 255 17.45 -12.47 -1.09
CA PRO A 255 16.62 -11.80 -2.11
C PRO A 255 16.14 -12.71 -3.22
N ASP A 256 16.93 -13.67 -3.63
CA ASP A 256 16.61 -14.64 -4.67
C ASP A 256 15.49 -15.63 -4.28
N ALA A 257 15.17 -15.78 -3.01
CA ALA A 257 14.08 -16.65 -2.56
C ALA A 257 12.71 -15.98 -2.65
N PHE A 258 12.61 -14.69 -2.37
CA PHE A 258 11.33 -13.97 -2.24
C PHE A 258 11.31 -12.61 -2.90
N SER A 259 12.34 -12.30 -3.67
CA SER A 259 12.53 -10.95 -4.13
C SER A 259 12.63 -10.87 -5.62
N VAL A 260 12.95 -9.79 -6.04
CA VAL A 260 13.40 -9.19 -7.30
C VAL A 260 12.96 -9.89 -8.59
N ASN A 261 13.03 -11.19 -8.68
CA ASN A 261 12.52 -11.99 -9.79
C ASN A 261 11.22 -12.69 -9.40
N GLY A 262 10.22 -11.92 -9.07
CA GLY A 262 8.90 -12.44 -8.71
C GLY A 262 8.34 -13.46 -9.69
N GLN A 263 8.88 -13.50 -10.89
CA GLN A 263 8.51 -14.46 -11.93
C GLN A 263 8.67 -15.92 -11.50
N ASN A 264 9.68 -16.24 -10.70
CA ASN A 264 9.95 -17.60 -10.25
C ASN A 264 8.94 -18.11 -9.23
N TRP A 265 8.18 -17.20 -8.61
CA TRP A 265 7.32 -17.50 -7.48
C TRP A 265 5.88 -17.06 -7.70
N GLY A 266 5.53 -16.63 -8.91
CA GLY A 266 4.20 -16.11 -9.21
C GLY A 266 3.91 -14.76 -8.57
N PHE A 267 4.94 -14.03 -8.16
CA PHE A 267 4.79 -12.69 -7.64
C PHE A 267 4.40 -11.72 -8.75
N PRO A 268 3.59 -10.70 -8.45
CA PRO A 268 3.23 -9.72 -9.46
C PRO A 268 4.47 -8.94 -9.89
N THR A 269 4.61 -8.77 -11.18
CA THR A 269 5.52 -7.77 -11.72
C THR A 269 4.79 -6.45 -11.73
N TYR A 270 5.28 -5.48 -10.96
CA TYR A 270 4.70 -4.15 -10.94
C TYR A 270 5.14 -3.41 -12.20
N ASN A 271 4.48 -3.71 -13.29
CA ASN A 271 4.57 -2.91 -14.49
C ASN A 271 3.30 -2.10 -14.58
N TRP A 272 3.37 -0.85 -14.14
CA TRP A 272 2.25 0.07 -14.18
C TRP A 272 2.13 0.81 -15.50
N GLU A 273 2.81 0.31 -16.53
CA GLU A 273 2.43 0.67 -17.87
C GLU A 273 1.01 0.16 -18.07
N VAL A 274 0.12 1.07 -18.31
CA VAL A 274 -1.26 0.69 -18.56
C VAL A 274 -1.31 -0.14 -19.83
N MET A 275 -1.80 -1.31 -19.66
CA MET A 275 -2.17 -2.15 -20.79
C MET A 275 -3.45 -1.63 -21.44
#